data_398d78d62c4e5eb8f319ea854952b77f
#
_entry.id   398d78d62c4e5eb8f319ea854952b77f
#
_cell.length_a   1.000
_cell.length_b   1.000
_cell.length_c   1.000
_cell.angle_alpha   90.00
_cell.angle_beta   90.00
_cell.angle_gamma   90.00
#
_symmetry.space_group_name_H-M   'P 1'
#
loop_
_entity.id
_entity.type
_entity.pdbx_description
1 polymer ?
#
loop_
_entity_poly.entity_id
_entity_poly.type
_entity_poly.pdbx_seq_one_letter_code
_entity_poly.pdbx_strand_id
1 'polypeptide(L)'
;LIDLHLERHYDGRVIDDAGLAAIDDAVRNAMERGRPPGLTLGLTDPNGTLLIRTYGFAELASRQPVTHETLFEIGSIGKTFTAVAILQLVDEGRIDLHAPVEHYLPWFAVPQPAGHAPITIAHLLSHTAGIVAGIDGTPEAAFQVWSLRDLPTFSAPGERFHYSNVGYKALGLVLEAIDGRPYRDVIRARLLDPLEMFATEPAITHDIRARLAVGYAYLHDDRLSHADAPLAPATWLETETADGSVASTATDMCAFVRLLLRGGEGPNGRLLSEEAFARMSAGTPGEDENAAYGYGLVMRNVDGRRFIGHGGGMVGYLAGMQADPDANLGVIVLQNGIGSNPMSLARTVIRIADGEKPGDDAVTALEDDLAGAYRPDDHGGEPLEIAASKNGPVLRHDGREIRLEELDHNLFLASDGVFDRFPLHFARRANDTPELWHGGRRYVRSGAAARPLPEPSAELQAIAGHYRSHNPWTTNFRIVLRGDQPWLIFAGAPDGFDTEQPLFPAADGSFRVGEDPGNPEVLHFDTVVDRHALRAWLSGWPYYRAD
;
A
#
# COMPACT_ATOMS: atom_id res chain seq x y z
N LEU A 1 27.78 10.50 0.12
CA LEU A 1 27.99 9.15 -0.43
C LEU A 1 29.05 8.47 0.41
N ILE A 2 28.66 7.49 1.23
CA ILE A 2 29.62 6.57 1.89
C ILE A 2 29.46 5.27 1.11
N ASP A 3 30.50 4.96 0.33
CA ASP A 3 30.56 3.81 -0.55
C ASP A 3 31.16 2.60 0.18
N LEU A 4 30.40 1.53 0.31
CA LEU A 4 30.96 0.20 0.49
C LEU A 4 30.88 -0.52 -0.85
N HIS A 5 31.93 -0.40 -1.66
CA HIS A 5 32.13 -1.25 -2.83
C HIS A 5 32.44 -2.67 -2.33
N LEU A 6 31.46 -3.54 -2.35
CA LEU A 6 31.69 -4.97 -2.34
C LEU A 6 31.78 -5.42 -3.82
N GLU A 7 32.99 -5.30 -4.42
CA GLU A 7 33.24 -5.94 -5.71
C GLU A 7 33.17 -7.46 -5.50
N ARG A 8 32.05 -8.07 -5.84
CA ARG A 8 31.94 -9.52 -5.99
C ARG A 8 31.49 -9.82 -7.43
N HIS A 9 32.32 -10.60 -8.11
CA HIS A 9 32.01 -11.16 -9.43
C HIS A 9 30.90 -12.20 -9.29
N TYR A 10 29.80 -12.02 -10.00
CA TYR A 10 28.75 -13.02 -10.15
C TYR A 10 28.68 -13.46 -11.62
N ASP A 11 28.84 -14.78 -11.87
CA ASP A 11 28.70 -15.45 -13.17
C ASP A 11 29.31 -14.66 -14.37
N GLY A 12 30.37 -13.90 -14.12
CA GLY A 12 31.01 -13.01 -15.09
C GLY A 12 30.31 -11.68 -15.37
N ARG A 13 29.20 -11.37 -14.71
CA ARG A 13 28.52 -10.07 -14.78
C ARG A 13 29.06 -9.15 -13.67
N VAL A 14 29.75 -8.11 -14.06
CA VAL A 14 30.13 -6.99 -13.20
C VAL A 14 29.17 -5.86 -13.56
N ILE A 15 28.48 -5.28 -12.56
CA ILE A 15 27.82 -4.00 -12.79
C ILE A 15 28.93 -3.01 -13.03
N ASP A 16 29.07 -2.55 -14.26
CA ASP A 16 30.09 -1.59 -14.63
C ASP A 16 29.76 -0.18 -14.08
N ASP A 17 30.72 0.72 -14.19
CA ASP A 17 30.56 2.10 -13.72
C ASP A 17 29.35 2.80 -14.36
N ALA A 18 28.99 2.45 -15.60
CA ALA A 18 27.82 3.00 -16.28
C ALA A 18 26.52 2.48 -15.67
N GLY A 19 26.46 1.19 -15.34
CA GLY A 19 25.31 0.59 -14.64
C GLY A 19 25.15 1.17 -13.22
N LEU A 20 26.26 1.34 -12.47
CA LEU A 20 26.22 1.99 -11.15
C LEU A 20 25.72 3.45 -11.26
N ALA A 21 26.21 4.21 -12.22
CA ALA A 21 25.75 5.58 -12.46
C ALA A 21 24.25 5.61 -12.84
N ALA A 22 23.78 4.66 -13.66
CA ALA A 22 22.36 4.56 -14.02
C ALA A 22 21.46 4.22 -12.82
N ILE A 23 21.93 3.35 -11.91
CA ILE A 23 21.23 3.08 -10.64
C ILE A 23 21.15 4.35 -9.79
N ASP A 24 22.26 5.07 -9.61
CA ASP A 24 22.28 6.33 -8.85
C ASP A 24 21.38 7.39 -9.49
N ASP A 25 21.30 7.46 -10.81
CA ASP A 25 20.38 8.37 -11.52
C ASP A 25 18.92 7.98 -11.31
N ALA A 26 18.58 6.68 -11.38
CA ALA A 26 17.23 6.19 -11.13
C ALA A 26 16.76 6.52 -9.70
N VAL A 27 17.65 6.35 -8.71
CA VAL A 27 17.35 6.71 -7.30
C VAL A 27 17.17 8.22 -7.16
N ARG A 28 18.07 9.04 -7.73
CA ARG A 28 17.93 10.51 -7.68
C ARG A 28 16.61 10.97 -8.28
N ASN A 29 16.25 10.45 -9.45
CA ASN A 29 14.98 10.77 -10.10
C ASN A 29 13.76 10.37 -9.23
N ALA A 30 13.80 9.21 -8.57
CA ALA A 30 12.74 8.80 -7.67
C ALA A 30 12.65 9.71 -6.44
N MET A 31 13.80 10.10 -5.87
CA MET A 31 13.85 11.01 -4.73
C MET A 31 13.42 12.44 -5.10
N GLU A 32 13.73 12.91 -6.31
CA GLU A 32 13.27 14.24 -6.78
C GLU A 32 11.76 14.29 -6.98
N ARG A 33 11.15 13.21 -7.48
CA ARG A 33 9.69 13.11 -7.66
C ARG A 33 8.93 12.97 -6.36
N GLY A 34 9.35 12.05 -5.50
CA GLY A 34 8.62 11.68 -4.28
C GLY A 34 9.11 12.36 -3.02
N ARG A 35 10.30 13.00 -3.06
CA ARG A 35 10.95 13.69 -1.93
C ARG A 35 11.03 12.91 -0.61
N PRO A 36 11.29 11.58 -0.60
CA PRO A 36 11.60 10.93 0.66
C PRO A 36 12.87 11.55 1.25
N PRO A 37 12.89 11.90 2.55
CA PRO A 37 14.08 12.50 3.19
C PRO A 37 15.33 11.63 3.08
N GLY A 38 15.16 10.32 3.21
CA GLY A 38 16.23 9.34 3.12
C GLY A 38 15.77 8.03 2.48
N LEU A 39 16.72 7.34 1.88
CA LEU A 39 16.49 6.07 1.20
C LEU A 39 17.74 5.18 1.35
N THR A 40 17.52 3.88 1.49
CA THR A 40 18.56 2.87 1.32
C THR A 40 18.12 1.82 0.30
N LEU A 41 19.09 1.33 -0.47
CA LEU A 41 18.88 0.33 -1.51
C LEU A 41 19.88 -0.81 -1.33
N GLY A 42 19.39 -2.05 -1.41
CA GLY A 42 20.21 -3.26 -1.46
C GLY A 42 19.92 -4.05 -2.71
N LEU A 43 20.98 -4.45 -3.43
CA LEU A 43 20.92 -5.37 -4.56
C LEU A 43 21.66 -6.65 -4.19
N THR A 44 21.07 -7.79 -4.49
CA THR A 44 21.62 -9.11 -4.18
C THR A 44 21.39 -10.11 -5.30
N ASP A 45 22.24 -11.13 -5.35
CA ASP A 45 22.05 -12.35 -6.11
C ASP A 45 21.93 -13.56 -5.16
N PRO A 46 21.78 -14.81 -5.64
CA PRO A 46 21.75 -15.98 -4.77
C PRO A 46 23.03 -16.20 -3.94
N ASN A 47 24.17 -15.63 -4.30
CA ASN A 47 25.46 -15.89 -3.67
C ASN A 47 25.85 -14.84 -2.63
N GLY A 48 25.31 -13.62 -2.74
CA GLY A 48 25.62 -12.55 -1.79
C GLY A 48 25.06 -11.18 -2.15
N THR A 49 25.27 -10.23 -1.27
CA THR A 49 24.95 -8.84 -1.51
C THR A 49 25.93 -8.23 -2.51
N LEU A 50 25.42 -7.65 -3.58
CA LEU A 50 26.21 -7.03 -4.65
C LEU A 50 26.43 -5.54 -4.41
N LEU A 51 25.41 -4.85 -3.86
CA LEU A 51 25.44 -3.41 -3.67
C LEU A 51 24.57 -3.01 -2.48
N ILE A 52 25.07 -2.07 -1.66
CA ILE A 52 24.26 -1.29 -0.73
C ILE A 52 24.54 0.19 -1.01
N ARG A 53 23.48 1.00 -1.12
CA ARG A 53 23.54 2.45 -1.30
C ARG A 53 22.65 3.15 -0.29
N THR A 54 23.10 4.28 0.20
CA THR A 54 22.36 5.14 1.14
C THR A 54 22.31 6.56 0.63
N TYR A 55 21.16 7.21 0.75
CA TYR A 55 20.90 8.54 0.23
C TYR A 55 20.14 9.38 1.27
N GLY A 56 20.42 10.69 1.29
CA GLY A 56 19.68 11.64 2.10
C GLY A 56 19.84 11.46 3.61
N PHE A 57 18.78 11.73 4.37
CA PHE A 57 18.82 11.88 5.81
C PHE A 57 17.86 10.90 6.52
N ALA A 58 18.35 10.25 7.56
CA ALA A 58 17.56 9.50 8.52
C ALA A 58 16.69 10.45 9.37
N GLU A 59 17.18 11.67 9.64
CA GLU A 59 16.45 12.72 10.33
C GLU A 59 16.76 14.08 9.71
N LEU A 60 15.72 14.81 9.28
CA LEU A 60 15.88 16.14 8.67
C LEU A 60 16.32 17.21 9.65
N ALA A 61 15.79 17.19 10.88
CA ALA A 61 16.05 18.25 11.88
C ALA A 61 17.54 18.31 12.28
N SER A 62 18.14 17.16 12.55
CA SER A 62 19.57 17.03 12.89
C SER A 62 20.47 16.90 11.67
N ARG A 63 19.89 16.66 10.47
CA ARG A 63 20.60 16.30 9.24
C ARG A 63 21.42 15.01 9.40
N GLN A 64 20.96 14.07 10.24
CA GLN A 64 21.60 12.77 10.40
C GLN A 64 21.51 12.00 9.08
N PRO A 65 22.62 11.59 8.47
CA PRO A 65 22.59 10.85 7.21
C PRO A 65 22.04 9.44 7.40
N VAL A 66 21.45 8.88 6.35
CA VAL A 66 21.18 7.44 6.28
C VAL A 66 22.50 6.67 6.23
N THR A 67 22.60 5.61 7.01
CA THR A 67 23.75 4.70 7.05
C THR A 67 23.32 3.26 6.77
N HIS A 68 24.26 2.34 6.63
CA HIS A 68 23.98 0.91 6.46
C HIS A 68 23.30 0.27 7.69
N GLU A 69 23.44 0.91 8.85
CA GLU A 69 22.87 0.46 10.13
C GLU A 69 21.50 1.10 10.42
N THR A 70 21.09 2.08 9.61
CA THR A 70 19.80 2.75 9.79
C THR A 70 18.67 1.77 9.55
N LEU A 71 17.78 1.63 10.54
CA LEU A 71 16.57 0.84 10.45
C LEU A 71 15.47 1.65 9.75
N PHE A 72 14.64 0.94 9.00
CA PHE A 72 13.40 1.44 8.41
C PHE A 72 12.28 0.44 8.71
N GLU A 73 11.08 0.94 8.95
CA GLU A 73 9.91 0.09 9.04
C GLU A 73 9.57 -0.46 7.64
N ILE A 74 9.40 -1.79 7.53
CA ILE A 74 9.21 -2.47 6.25
C ILE A 74 7.75 -2.79 5.93
N GLY A 75 6.85 -2.51 6.87
CA GLY A 75 5.41 -2.67 6.69
C GLY A 75 5.02 -4.06 6.21
N SER A 76 4.10 -4.12 5.27
CA SER A 76 3.49 -5.38 4.79
C SER A 76 4.46 -6.40 4.20
N ILE A 77 5.74 -6.08 4.00
CA ILE A 77 6.78 -7.10 3.74
C ILE A 77 6.85 -8.10 4.92
N GLY A 78 6.49 -7.68 6.13
CA GLY A 78 6.35 -8.55 7.31
C GLY A 78 5.37 -9.70 7.11
N LYS A 79 4.38 -9.56 6.22
CA LYS A 79 3.46 -10.66 5.86
C LYS A 79 4.19 -11.84 5.23
N THR A 80 5.23 -11.56 4.44
CA THR A 80 6.08 -12.62 3.87
C THR A 80 6.82 -13.38 4.99
N PHE A 81 7.27 -12.68 6.05
CA PHE A 81 7.90 -13.31 7.23
C PHE A 81 6.90 -14.22 7.96
N THR A 82 5.69 -13.73 8.20
CA THR A 82 4.60 -14.50 8.82
C THR A 82 4.27 -15.75 8.00
N ALA A 83 4.16 -15.61 6.67
CA ALA A 83 3.87 -16.74 5.78
C ALA A 83 4.97 -17.79 5.82
N VAL A 84 6.26 -17.40 5.82
CA VAL A 84 7.39 -18.33 5.97
C VAL A 84 7.28 -19.09 7.29
N ALA A 85 7.02 -18.41 8.42
CA ALA A 85 6.91 -19.05 9.72
C ALA A 85 5.71 -20.02 9.81
N ILE A 86 4.56 -19.68 9.22
CA ILE A 86 3.40 -20.57 9.11
C ILE A 86 3.77 -21.82 8.27
N LEU A 87 4.41 -21.63 7.12
CA LEU A 87 4.77 -22.74 6.23
C LEU A 87 5.83 -23.67 6.84
N GLN A 88 6.74 -23.16 7.67
CA GLN A 88 7.64 -24.01 8.47
C GLN A 88 6.85 -24.93 9.43
N LEU A 89 5.81 -24.38 10.08
CA LEU A 89 4.96 -25.20 10.94
C LEU A 89 4.08 -26.20 10.14
N VAL A 90 3.77 -25.88 8.88
CA VAL A 90 3.14 -26.85 7.96
C VAL A 90 4.12 -27.98 7.62
N ASP A 91 5.37 -27.67 7.28
CA ASP A 91 6.41 -28.67 7.03
C ASP A 91 6.68 -29.56 8.26
N GLU A 92 6.56 -29.01 9.47
CA GLU A 92 6.64 -29.74 10.75
C GLU A 92 5.38 -30.57 11.07
N GLY A 93 4.30 -30.45 10.29
CA GLY A 93 3.01 -31.11 10.53
C GLY A 93 2.23 -30.55 11.73
N ARG A 94 2.56 -29.34 12.21
CA ARG A 94 1.91 -28.65 13.33
C ARG A 94 0.76 -27.74 12.90
N ILE A 95 0.72 -27.35 11.63
CA ILE A 95 -0.37 -26.61 11.01
C ILE A 95 -0.88 -27.38 9.79
N ASP A 96 -2.21 -27.49 9.68
CA ASP A 96 -2.89 -27.87 8.45
C ASP A 96 -3.47 -26.60 7.80
N LEU A 97 -3.06 -26.30 6.58
CA LEU A 97 -3.52 -25.14 5.82
C LEU A 97 -5.04 -25.11 5.61
N HIS A 98 -5.68 -26.30 5.58
CA HIS A 98 -7.11 -26.43 5.36
C HIS A 98 -7.92 -26.55 6.66
N ALA A 99 -7.26 -26.58 7.81
CA ALA A 99 -7.96 -26.56 9.09
C ALA A 99 -8.64 -25.19 9.31
N PRO A 100 -9.84 -25.14 9.90
CA PRO A 100 -10.48 -23.92 10.35
C PRO A 100 -9.59 -23.14 11.33
N VAL A 101 -9.61 -21.81 11.25
CA VAL A 101 -8.84 -20.94 12.16
C VAL A 101 -9.22 -21.20 13.62
N GLU A 102 -10.50 -21.50 13.89
CA GLU A 102 -11.00 -21.82 15.24
C GLU A 102 -10.34 -23.05 15.86
N HIS A 103 -9.73 -23.93 15.05
CA HIS A 103 -8.96 -25.06 15.56
C HIS A 103 -7.74 -24.61 16.37
N TYR A 104 -7.12 -23.50 15.97
CA TYR A 104 -5.93 -22.93 16.61
C TYR A 104 -6.28 -21.77 17.55
N LEU A 105 -7.33 -20.99 17.22
CA LEU A 105 -7.87 -19.87 17.98
C LEU A 105 -9.34 -20.12 18.30
N PRO A 106 -9.70 -20.86 19.37
CA PRO A 106 -11.10 -21.25 19.66
C PRO A 106 -12.07 -20.05 19.86
N TRP A 107 -11.56 -18.87 20.05
CA TRP A 107 -12.34 -17.64 20.19
C TRP A 107 -12.48 -16.84 18.89
N PHE A 108 -11.83 -17.26 17.81
CA PHE A 108 -11.98 -16.66 16.48
C PHE A 108 -13.43 -16.84 16.02
N ALA A 109 -14.06 -15.75 15.63
CA ALA A 109 -15.45 -15.78 15.17
C ALA A 109 -15.67 -14.66 14.15
N VAL A 110 -16.20 -15.03 13.00
CA VAL A 110 -16.62 -14.11 11.93
C VAL A 110 -18.02 -14.55 11.50
N PRO A 111 -19.03 -13.68 11.53
CA PRO A 111 -20.36 -14.02 11.05
C PRO A 111 -20.32 -14.36 9.55
N GLN A 112 -20.81 -15.53 9.20
CA GLN A 112 -20.85 -16.02 7.82
C GLN A 112 -22.29 -16.38 7.42
N PRO A 113 -22.69 -16.17 6.17
CA PRO A 113 -23.95 -16.69 5.67
C PRO A 113 -24.06 -18.21 5.85
N ALA A 114 -25.27 -18.69 6.11
CA ALA A 114 -25.49 -20.12 6.28
C ALA A 114 -25.06 -20.93 5.04
N GLY A 115 -24.29 -21.99 5.25
CA GLY A 115 -23.80 -22.88 4.20
C GLY A 115 -22.41 -22.54 3.67
N HIS A 116 -21.78 -21.46 4.10
CA HIS A 116 -20.38 -21.20 3.80
C HIS A 116 -19.46 -22.15 4.58
N ALA A 117 -18.34 -22.54 3.95
CA ALA A 117 -17.28 -23.28 4.62
C ALA A 117 -16.56 -22.38 5.66
N PRO A 118 -15.98 -22.95 6.72
CA PRO A 118 -15.21 -22.16 7.68
C PRO A 118 -13.98 -21.51 7.04
N ILE A 119 -13.56 -20.38 7.61
CA ILE A 119 -12.31 -19.70 7.22
C ILE A 119 -11.13 -20.55 7.66
N THR A 120 -10.20 -20.86 6.74
CA THR A 120 -9.01 -21.68 6.98
C THR A 120 -7.73 -20.83 7.02
N ILE A 121 -6.63 -21.43 7.46
CA ILE A 121 -5.29 -20.81 7.42
C ILE A 121 -4.90 -20.40 5.99
N ALA A 122 -5.19 -21.25 4.98
CA ALA A 122 -4.92 -20.94 3.58
C ALA A 122 -5.69 -19.70 3.11
N HIS A 123 -6.96 -19.52 3.52
CA HIS A 123 -7.75 -18.36 3.16
C HIS A 123 -7.17 -17.06 3.74
N LEU A 124 -6.64 -17.08 4.97
CA LEU A 124 -5.98 -15.93 5.57
C LEU A 124 -4.67 -15.59 4.84
N LEU A 125 -3.84 -16.60 4.54
CA LEU A 125 -2.56 -16.44 3.83
C LEU A 125 -2.73 -15.86 2.43
N SER A 126 -3.78 -16.23 1.72
CA SER A 126 -4.05 -15.82 0.33
C SER A 126 -4.98 -14.61 0.21
N HIS A 127 -5.39 -13.99 1.32
CA HIS A 127 -6.38 -12.90 1.33
C HIS A 127 -7.72 -13.27 0.67
N THR A 128 -8.17 -14.52 0.84
CA THR A 128 -9.45 -15.00 0.29
C THR A 128 -10.46 -15.36 1.37
N ALA A 129 -10.28 -14.85 2.58
CA ALA A 129 -11.17 -15.15 3.70
C ALA A 129 -12.53 -14.43 3.63
N GLY A 130 -12.69 -13.43 2.74
CA GLY A 130 -13.91 -12.62 2.62
C GLY A 130 -14.14 -11.68 3.81
N ILE A 131 -13.08 -11.30 4.54
CA ILE A 131 -13.12 -10.38 5.69
C ILE A 131 -12.58 -9.00 5.28
N VAL A 132 -12.92 -7.97 6.05
CA VAL A 132 -12.46 -6.58 5.85
C VAL A 132 -10.92 -6.47 5.84
N ALA A 133 -10.41 -5.40 5.23
CA ALA A 133 -8.98 -5.08 5.26
C ALA A 133 -8.46 -4.94 6.70
N GLY A 134 -9.29 -4.37 7.56
CA GLY A 134 -8.96 -4.02 8.94
C GLY A 134 -8.32 -2.63 9.01
N ILE A 135 -8.86 -1.80 9.90
CA ILE A 135 -8.33 -0.46 10.15
C ILE A 135 -7.52 -0.51 11.44
N ASP A 136 -6.22 -0.22 11.32
CA ASP A 136 -5.24 -0.33 12.41
C ASP A 136 -5.41 0.77 13.47
N GLY A 137 -6.57 0.80 14.10
CA GLY A 137 -6.94 1.78 15.11
C GLY A 137 -6.36 1.52 16.49
N THR A 138 -5.94 0.29 16.78
CA THR A 138 -5.29 -0.10 18.02
C THR A 138 -4.04 -0.94 17.72
N PRO A 139 -2.98 -0.87 18.55
CA PRO A 139 -1.80 -1.71 18.37
C PRO A 139 -2.03 -3.17 18.75
N GLU A 140 -3.16 -3.50 19.38
CA GLU A 140 -3.47 -4.82 19.94
C GLU A 140 -4.10 -5.74 18.89
N ALA A 141 -3.34 -6.73 18.40
CA ALA A 141 -3.80 -7.67 17.39
C ALA A 141 -5.02 -8.48 17.83
N ALA A 142 -5.02 -8.96 19.08
CA ALA A 142 -6.10 -9.80 19.59
C ALA A 142 -7.45 -9.07 19.60
N PHE A 143 -7.47 -7.79 19.96
CA PHE A 143 -8.70 -6.99 19.93
C PHE A 143 -9.22 -6.80 18.51
N GLN A 144 -8.35 -6.49 17.55
CA GLN A 144 -8.76 -6.31 16.14
C GLN A 144 -9.32 -7.59 15.55
N VAL A 145 -8.67 -8.73 15.78
CA VAL A 145 -9.18 -10.04 15.34
C VAL A 145 -10.49 -10.41 16.06
N TRP A 146 -10.59 -10.10 17.35
CA TRP A 146 -11.81 -10.32 18.12
C TRP A 146 -12.99 -9.50 17.60
N SER A 147 -12.78 -8.28 17.13
CA SER A 147 -13.83 -7.38 16.61
C SER A 147 -14.44 -7.85 15.30
N LEU A 148 -13.82 -8.79 14.58
CA LEU A 148 -14.39 -9.39 13.36
C LEU A 148 -15.75 -10.06 13.60
N ARG A 149 -16.08 -10.42 14.85
CA ARG A 149 -17.39 -11.01 15.22
C ARG A 149 -18.58 -10.10 14.97
N ASP A 150 -18.34 -8.80 14.84
CA ASP A 150 -19.36 -7.79 14.57
C ASP A 150 -19.40 -7.38 13.08
N LEU A 151 -18.51 -7.99 12.25
CA LEU A 151 -18.33 -7.66 10.85
C LEU A 151 -18.54 -8.93 9.99
N PRO A 152 -19.66 -9.06 9.27
CA PRO A 152 -19.95 -10.25 8.47
C PRO A 152 -19.01 -10.36 7.27
N THR A 153 -18.79 -11.59 6.80
CA THR A 153 -18.16 -11.81 5.49
C THR A 153 -19.10 -11.42 4.35
N PHE A 154 -18.54 -10.90 3.26
CA PHE A 154 -19.29 -10.47 2.06
C PHE A 154 -19.14 -11.45 0.89
N SER A 155 -18.16 -12.35 0.95
CA SER A 155 -17.96 -13.44 -0.01
C SER A 155 -17.70 -14.74 0.74
N ALA A 156 -17.93 -15.86 0.07
CA ALA A 156 -17.52 -17.14 0.62
C ALA A 156 -15.99 -17.24 0.72
N PRO A 157 -15.44 -17.85 1.78
CA PRO A 157 -14.02 -18.11 1.87
C PRO A 157 -13.50 -18.87 0.64
N GLY A 158 -12.43 -18.37 0.03
CA GLY A 158 -11.84 -18.88 -1.20
C GLY A 158 -12.42 -18.33 -2.51
N GLU A 159 -13.49 -17.54 -2.45
CA GLU A 159 -14.17 -17.05 -3.65
C GLU A 159 -13.49 -15.85 -4.30
N ARG A 160 -13.01 -14.89 -3.48
CA ARG A 160 -12.45 -13.62 -3.95
C ARG A 160 -11.22 -13.22 -3.17
N PHE A 161 -10.29 -12.58 -3.86
CA PHE A 161 -9.19 -11.86 -3.24
C PHE A 161 -9.71 -10.55 -2.63
N HIS A 162 -9.36 -10.29 -1.36
CA HIS A 162 -9.51 -9.00 -0.71
C HIS A 162 -8.42 -8.86 0.35
N TYR A 163 -7.50 -7.91 0.12
CA TYR A 163 -6.35 -7.71 0.99
C TYR A 163 -6.77 -7.41 2.44
N SER A 164 -6.20 -8.14 3.41
CA SER A 164 -6.62 -8.06 4.81
C SER A 164 -5.43 -8.08 5.77
N ASN A 165 -5.16 -6.95 6.42
CA ASN A 165 -4.18 -6.84 7.50
C ASN A 165 -4.64 -7.65 8.73
N VAL A 166 -5.91 -7.56 9.09
CA VAL A 166 -6.45 -8.29 10.25
C VAL A 166 -6.39 -9.81 10.06
N GLY A 167 -6.44 -10.30 8.83
CA GLY A 167 -6.22 -11.72 8.53
C GLY A 167 -4.80 -12.17 8.89
N TYR A 168 -3.79 -11.37 8.59
CA TYR A 168 -2.40 -11.66 8.98
C TYR A 168 -2.14 -11.48 10.48
N LYS A 169 -2.85 -10.57 11.15
CA LYS A 169 -2.83 -10.50 12.62
C LYS A 169 -3.36 -11.79 13.25
N ALA A 170 -4.43 -12.37 12.68
CA ALA A 170 -4.93 -13.68 13.12
C ALA A 170 -3.88 -14.79 12.91
N LEU A 171 -3.13 -14.78 11.79
CA LEU A 171 -2.03 -15.72 11.57
C LEU A 171 -0.91 -15.57 12.61
N GLY A 172 -0.58 -14.34 13.01
CA GLY A 172 0.36 -14.10 14.11
C GLY A 172 -0.09 -14.70 15.44
N LEU A 173 -1.36 -14.53 15.78
CA LEU A 173 -1.94 -15.14 16.98
C LEU A 173 -1.99 -16.68 16.90
N VAL A 174 -2.15 -17.26 15.70
CA VAL A 174 -2.02 -18.70 15.47
C VAL A 174 -0.58 -19.15 15.74
N LEU A 175 0.44 -18.41 15.26
CA LEU A 175 1.84 -18.69 15.56
C LEU A 175 2.11 -18.70 17.07
N GLU A 176 1.63 -17.68 17.79
CA GLU A 176 1.76 -17.59 19.24
C GLU A 176 1.07 -18.76 19.97
N ALA A 177 -0.15 -19.10 19.56
CA ALA A 177 -0.91 -20.20 20.16
C ALA A 177 -0.21 -21.57 20.01
N ILE A 178 0.46 -21.81 18.88
CA ILE A 178 1.14 -23.07 18.59
C ILE A 178 2.53 -23.12 19.21
N ASP A 179 3.30 -22.03 19.12
CA ASP A 179 4.69 -21.97 19.58
C ASP A 179 4.80 -21.72 21.09
N GLY A 180 3.82 -20.98 21.66
CA GLY A 180 3.78 -20.60 23.08
C GLY A 180 4.65 -19.40 23.43
N ARG A 181 5.19 -18.69 22.44
CA ARG A 181 6.01 -17.47 22.58
C ARG A 181 5.34 -16.30 21.87
N PRO A 182 5.66 -15.04 22.26
CA PRO A 182 5.25 -13.86 21.52
C PRO A 182 5.70 -13.91 20.04
N TYR A 183 4.92 -13.32 19.15
CA TYR A 183 5.18 -13.30 17.70
C TYR A 183 6.64 -12.89 17.37
N ARG A 184 7.14 -11.82 18.00
CA ARG A 184 8.52 -11.35 17.79
C ARG A 184 9.59 -12.41 18.07
N ASP A 185 9.39 -13.23 19.12
CA ASP A 185 10.35 -14.28 19.52
C ASP A 185 10.27 -15.46 18.55
N VAL A 186 9.07 -15.76 18.04
CA VAL A 186 8.85 -16.79 17.01
C VAL A 186 9.58 -16.39 15.73
N ILE A 187 9.38 -15.15 15.25
CA ILE A 187 10.02 -14.66 14.01
C ILE A 187 11.53 -14.62 14.17
N ARG A 188 12.03 -14.13 15.31
CA ARG A 188 13.49 -14.10 15.57
C ARG A 188 14.09 -15.51 15.46
N ALA A 189 13.55 -16.48 16.19
CA ALA A 189 14.10 -17.81 16.24
C ALA A 189 13.92 -18.62 14.94
N ARG A 190 12.80 -18.41 14.24
CA ARG A 190 12.49 -19.20 13.04
C ARG A 190 13.01 -18.60 11.74
N LEU A 191 13.28 -17.30 11.73
CA LEU A 191 13.62 -16.61 10.49
C LEU A 191 14.87 -15.74 10.62
N LEU A 192 14.90 -14.81 11.58
CA LEU A 192 15.99 -13.83 11.65
C LEU A 192 17.33 -14.47 12.02
N ASP A 193 17.37 -15.28 13.07
CA ASP A 193 18.61 -15.96 13.49
C ASP A 193 19.13 -16.93 12.42
N PRO A 194 18.30 -17.81 11.81
CA PRO A 194 18.74 -18.68 10.72
C PRO A 194 19.22 -17.96 9.46
N LEU A 195 18.70 -16.76 9.17
CA LEU A 195 19.13 -15.93 8.04
C LEU A 195 20.25 -14.95 8.39
N GLU A 196 20.71 -14.95 9.63
CA GLU A 196 21.74 -14.02 10.14
C GLU A 196 21.32 -12.53 10.03
N MET A 197 20.01 -12.25 10.16
CA MET A 197 19.42 -10.92 10.10
C MET A 197 19.46 -10.24 11.48
N PHE A 198 20.66 -10.03 12.02
CA PHE A 198 20.84 -9.62 13.41
C PHE A 198 20.52 -8.15 13.71
N ALA A 199 20.45 -7.29 12.68
CA ALA A 199 20.05 -5.90 12.83
C ALA A 199 18.52 -5.73 12.80
N THR A 200 17.78 -6.73 12.28
CA THR A 200 16.32 -6.69 12.10
C THR A 200 15.59 -6.87 13.42
N GLU A 201 14.58 -6.04 13.64
CA GLU A 201 13.74 -6.06 14.83
C GLU A 201 12.29 -6.44 14.43
N PRO A 202 11.75 -7.54 14.97
CA PRO A 202 10.41 -8.03 14.63
C PRO A 202 9.31 -7.38 15.47
N ALA A 203 9.55 -6.21 16.01
CA ALA A 203 8.60 -5.34 16.69
C ALA A 203 9.11 -3.89 16.66
N ILE A 204 8.19 -2.94 16.56
CA ILE A 204 8.47 -1.51 16.65
C ILE A 204 8.27 -1.08 18.11
N THR A 205 9.37 -0.87 18.82
CA THR A 205 9.36 -0.51 20.22
C THR A 205 10.19 0.74 20.48
N HIS A 206 10.00 1.35 21.63
CA HIS A 206 10.79 2.53 22.03
C HIS A 206 12.33 2.26 22.02
N ASP A 207 12.73 1.05 22.33
CA ASP A 207 14.17 0.69 22.45
C ASP A 207 14.92 0.79 21.12
N ILE A 208 14.22 0.57 19.99
CA ILE A 208 14.84 0.66 18.65
C ILE A 208 14.83 2.08 18.07
N ARG A 209 14.11 3.01 18.71
CA ARG A 209 13.84 4.35 18.17
C ARG A 209 15.10 5.13 17.77
N ALA A 210 16.18 4.98 18.52
CA ALA A 210 17.43 5.66 18.22
C ALA A 210 18.18 5.12 16.98
N ARG A 211 17.83 3.90 16.53
CA ARG A 211 18.41 3.25 15.35
C ARG A 211 17.50 3.42 14.11
N LEU A 212 16.25 3.82 14.33
CA LEU A 212 15.25 3.96 13.30
C LEU A 212 15.36 5.34 12.64
N ALA A 213 15.28 5.39 11.32
CA ALA A 213 15.07 6.66 10.63
C ALA A 213 13.75 7.29 11.12
N VAL A 214 13.70 8.61 11.23
CA VAL A 214 12.43 9.30 11.52
C VAL A 214 11.53 9.20 10.29
N GLY A 215 10.32 8.65 10.45
CA GLY A 215 9.31 8.62 9.40
C GLY A 215 8.75 10.00 9.11
N TYR A 216 8.44 10.28 7.85
CA TYR A 216 7.86 11.57 7.43
C TYR A 216 6.58 11.36 6.64
N ALA A 217 5.59 12.17 6.97
CA ALA A 217 4.33 12.30 6.24
C ALA A 217 4.12 13.76 5.83
N TYR A 218 3.14 14.02 4.98
CA TYR A 218 2.77 15.38 4.63
C TYR A 218 2.13 16.10 5.82
N LEU A 219 2.53 17.36 6.04
CA LEU A 219 2.04 18.19 7.16
C LEU A 219 0.51 18.34 7.13
N HIS A 220 -0.06 18.42 5.94
CA HIS A 220 -1.50 18.54 5.72
C HIS A 220 -2.08 17.20 5.30
N ASP A 221 -2.64 16.49 6.26
CA ASP A 221 -3.19 15.16 6.06
C ASP A 221 -4.59 15.12 5.39
N ASP A 222 -5.19 16.31 5.15
CA ASP A 222 -6.52 16.47 4.55
C ASP A 222 -6.50 16.79 3.05
N ARG A 223 -5.34 16.64 2.40
CA ARG A 223 -5.11 16.94 0.98
C ARG A 223 -4.26 15.85 0.34
N LEU A 224 -4.41 15.73 -0.96
CA LEU A 224 -3.59 14.82 -1.75
C LEU A 224 -2.10 15.21 -1.67
N SER A 225 -1.29 14.19 -1.65
CA SER A 225 0.15 14.33 -1.51
C SER A 225 0.81 14.73 -2.83
N HIS A 226 1.60 15.79 -2.84
CA HIS A 226 2.40 16.19 -4.00
C HIS A 226 3.82 16.59 -3.59
N ALA A 227 4.75 16.57 -4.54
CA ALA A 227 6.18 16.76 -4.26
C ALA A 227 6.53 18.07 -3.53
N ASP A 228 5.74 19.12 -3.69
CA ASP A 228 5.97 20.43 -3.05
C ASP A 228 5.28 20.60 -1.69
N ALA A 229 4.50 19.60 -1.25
CA ALA A 229 3.83 19.65 0.03
C ALA A 229 4.84 19.58 1.20
N PRO A 230 4.64 20.37 2.27
CA PRO A 230 5.55 20.35 3.41
C PRO A 230 5.47 19.01 4.17
N LEU A 231 6.63 18.54 4.62
CA LEU A 231 6.74 17.32 5.41
C LEU A 231 6.78 17.61 6.92
N ALA A 232 6.24 16.70 7.70
CA ALA A 232 6.35 16.67 9.16
C ALA A 232 6.80 15.27 9.60
N PRO A 233 7.47 15.15 10.78
CA PRO A 233 7.67 13.84 11.39
C PRO A 233 6.33 13.14 11.57
N ALA A 234 6.26 11.90 11.14
CA ALA A 234 5.09 11.05 11.26
C ALA A 234 4.81 10.69 12.73
N THR A 235 3.58 10.32 13.02
CA THR A 235 3.19 9.85 14.35
C THR A 235 3.97 8.59 14.71
N TRP A 236 4.63 8.60 15.87
CA TRP A 236 5.30 7.43 16.41
C TRP A 236 4.27 6.39 16.87
N LEU A 237 4.44 5.16 16.40
CA LEU A 237 3.62 4.02 16.77
C LEU A 237 4.51 2.90 17.31
N GLU A 238 4.15 2.37 18.48
CA GLU A 238 4.70 1.11 18.95
C GLU A 238 3.71 -0.01 18.57
N THR A 239 4.22 -1.04 17.90
CA THR A 239 3.38 -2.11 17.36
C THR A 239 4.17 -3.41 17.23
N GLU A 240 3.48 -4.54 17.47
CA GLU A 240 4.04 -5.90 17.44
C GLU A 240 3.08 -6.85 16.72
N THR A 241 2.62 -6.47 15.53
CA THR A 241 1.63 -7.24 14.79
C THR A 241 2.22 -7.96 13.57
N ALA A 242 1.67 -9.11 13.25
CA ALA A 242 2.21 -10.03 12.24
C ALA A 242 1.98 -9.59 10.79
N ASP A 243 1.25 -8.51 10.58
CA ASP A 243 0.96 -7.95 9.26
C ASP A 243 1.99 -6.94 8.78
N GLY A 244 2.91 -6.43 9.67
CA GLY A 244 3.87 -5.43 9.21
C GLY A 244 4.82 -4.81 10.25
N SER A 245 4.76 -5.18 11.52
CA SER A 245 5.52 -4.52 12.60
C SER A 245 7.00 -4.97 12.64
N VAL A 246 7.73 -4.79 11.54
CA VAL A 246 9.14 -5.15 11.43
C VAL A 246 9.95 -3.94 10.99
N ALA A 247 11.11 -3.72 11.63
CA ALA A 247 12.11 -2.75 11.19
C ALA A 247 13.38 -3.47 10.76
N SER A 248 13.97 -3.07 9.63
CA SER A 248 15.13 -3.74 9.07
C SER A 248 16.09 -2.79 8.37
N THR A 249 17.28 -3.30 8.04
CA THR A 249 18.27 -2.65 7.18
C THR A 249 18.23 -3.23 5.76
N ALA A 250 18.76 -2.51 4.78
CA ALA A 250 18.88 -3.06 3.43
C ALA A 250 19.81 -4.30 3.39
N THR A 251 20.81 -4.36 4.25
CA THR A 251 21.75 -5.50 4.34
C THR A 251 21.03 -6.77 4.78
N ASP A 252 20.26 -6.72 5.87
CA ASP A 252 19.50 -7.86 6.37
C ASP A 252 18.42 -8.27 5.38
N MET A 253 17.72 -7.30 4.78
CA MET A 253 16.70 -7.58 3.78
C MET A 253 17.28 -8.25 2.52
N CYS A 254 18.53 -7.98 2.13
CA CYS A 254 19.20 -8.75 1.07
C CYS A 254 19.35 -10.22 1.45
N ALA A 255 19.55 -10.59 2.72
CA ALA A 255 19.56 -11.99 3.15
C ALA A 255 18.17 -12.63 3.00
N PHE A 256 17.11 -11.89 3.31
CA PHE A 256 15.74 -12.36 3.10
C PHE A 256 15.38 -12.52 1.61
N VAL A 257 15.79 -11.58 0.76
CA VAL A 257 15.58 -11.67 -0.69
C VAL A 257 16.32 -12.89 -1.28
N ARG A 258 17.51 -13.21 -0.76
CA ARG A 258 18.24 -14.43 -1.17
C ARG A 258 17.47 -15.72 -0.83
N LEU A 259 16.75 -15.77 0.31
CA LEU A 259 15.87 -16.91 0.63
C LEU A 259 14.84 -17.13 -0.49
N LEU A 260 14.26 -16.05 -1.03
CA LEU A 260 13.30 -16.13 -2.14
C LEU A 260 13.97 -16.60 -3.44
N LEU A 261 15.12 -16.01 -3.79
CA LEU A 261 15.89 -16.39 -4.99
C LEU A 261 16.37 -17.84 -4.96
N ARG A 262 16.65 -18.38 -3.77
CA ARG A 262 17.09 -19.77 -3.55
C ARG A 262 15.93 -20.76 -3.32
N GLY A 263 14.69 -20.34 -3.52
CA GLY A 263 13.53 -21.23 -3.37
C GLY A 263 13.38 -21.80 -1.95
N GLY A 264 13.61 -20.98 -0.92
CA GLY A 264 13.47 -21.35 0.49
C GLY A 264 14.74 -21.89 1.16
N GLU A 265 15.91 -21.80 0.50
CA GLU A 265 17.19 -22.23 1.07
C GLU A 265 17.93 -21.05 1.72
N GLY A 266 18.21 -21.16 3.01
CA GLY A 266 18.97 -20.19 3.79
C GLY A 266 20.48 -20.48 3.75
N PRO A 267 21.31 -19.68 4.46
CA PRO A 267 22.77 -19.85 4.51
C PRO A 267 23.20 -21.15 5.21
N ASN A 268 22.44 -21.62 6.19
CA ASN A 268 22.74 -22.77 7.04
C ASN A 268 21.84 -23.98 6.78
N GLY A 269 21.13 -24.00 5.67
CA GLY A 269 20.22 -25.06 5.25
C GLY A 269 18.84 -24.54 4.83
N ARG A 270 17.99 -25.45 4.44
CA ARG A 270 16.66 -25.15 3.93
C ARG A 270 15.70 -24.71 5.05
N LEU A 271 15.09 -23.56 4.89
CA LEU A 271 14.09 -23.02 5.83
C LEU A 271 12.66 -23.42 5.42
N LEU A 272 12.41 -23.58 4.13
CA LEU A 272 11.13 -24.06 3.59
C LEU A 272 11.39 -25.24 2.68
N SER A 273 10.56 -26.28 2.74
CA SER A 273 10.59 -27.34 1.75
C SER A 273 10.30 -26.79 0.35
N GLU A 274 10.71 -27.50 -0.69
CA GLU A 274 10.39 -27.12 -2.08
C GLU A 274 8.87 -27.04 -2.30
N GLU A 275 8.12 -27.93 -1.66
CA GLU A 275 6.67 -27.95 -1.71
C GLU A 275 6.07 -26.71 -1.02
N ALA A 276 6.55 -26.35 0.17
CA ALA A 276 6.10 -25.14 0.89
C ALA A 276 6.40 -23.87 0.10
N PHE A 277 7.60 -23.75 -0.50
CA PHE A 277 7.95 -22.60 -1.34
C PHE A 277 7.12 -22.57 -2.62
N ALA A 278 6.86 -23.70 -3.26
CA ALA A 278 5.98 -23.79 -4.42
C ALA A 278 4.55 -23.33 -4.08
N ARG A 279 4.01 -23.74 -2.91
CA ARG A 279 2.71 -23.26 -2.41
C ARG A 279 2.72 -21.75 -2.12
N MET A 280 3.80 -21.25 -1.53
CA MET A 280 3.97 -19.80 -1.24
C MET A 280 3.93 -18.95 -2.51
N SER A 281 4.47 -19.47 -3.61
CA SER A 281 4.53 -18.81 -4.93
C SER A 281 3.44 -19.25 -5.91
N ALA A 282 2.46 -20.06 -5.47
CA ALA A 282 1.27 -20.41 -6.24
C ALA A 282 0.21 -19.33 -6.03
N GLY A 283 0.05 -18.45 -7.02
CA GLY A 283 -0.81 -17.28 -6.87
C GLY A 283 -2.30 -17.55 -7.07
N THR A 284 -3.12 -16.94 -6.23
CA THR A 284 -4.52 -16.65 -6.50
C THR A 284 -4.57 -15.35 -7.34
N PRO A 285 -5.47 -15.21 -8.35
CA PRO A 285 -5.62 -13.95 -9.07
C PRO A 285 -5.78 -12.78 -8.08
N GLY A 286 -4.97 -11.73 -8.27
CA GLY A 286 -4.99 -10.52 -7.48
C GLY A 286 -6.06 -9.53 -7.97
N GLU A 287 -5.91 -8.28 -7.58
CA GLU A 287 -6.82 -7.19 -7.97
C GLU A 287 -6.66 -6.79 -9.44
N ASP A 288 -5.50 -7.04 -10.05
CA ASP A 288 -5.26 -6.77 -11.47
C ASP A 288 -4.87 -8.04 -12.24
N GLU A 289 -5.12 -8.06 -13.54
CA GLU A 289 -4.89 -9.21 -14.42
C GLU A 289 -3.40 -9.62 -14.54
N ASN A 290 -2.47 -8.71 -14.24
CA ASN A 290 -1.03 -8.93 -14.29
C ASN A 290 -0.43 -9.29 -12.93
N ALA A 291 -1.27 -9.34 -11.88
CA ALA A 291 -0.86 -9.65 -10.53
C ALA A 291 -1.56 -10.91 -10.00
N ALA A 292 -0.82 -11.66 -9.20
CA ALA A 292 -1.36 -12.74 -8.40
C ALA A 292 -0.79 -12.64 -6.98
N TYR A 293 -1.53 -13.11 -6.00
CA TYR A 293 -1.11 -13.13 -4.61
C TYR A 293 -0.96 -14.58 -4.13
N GLY A 294 0.23 -14.92 -3.67
CA GLY A 294 0.50 -16.20 -3.03
C GLY A 294 0.32 -16.12 -1.52
N TYR A 295 1.13 -16.85 -0.77
CA TYR A 295 1.14 -16.74 0.68
C TYR A 295 2.18 -15.68 1.08
N GLY A 296 1.72 -14.44 1.31
CA GLY A 296 2.57 -13.31 1.66
C GLY A 296 3.50 -12.82 0.54
N LEU A 297 3.25 -13.18 -0.70
CA LEU A 297 4.01 -12.77 -1.87
C LEU A 297 3.09 -12.26 -2.98
N VAL A 298 3.45 -11.13 -3.56
CA VAL A 298 2.89 -10.63 -4.81
C VAL A 298 3.74 -11.17 -5.96
N MET A 299 3.09 -11.82 -6.93
CA MET A 299 3.67 -12.17 -8.22
C MET A 299 3.13 -11.20 -9.26
N ARG A 300 4.03 -10.58 -10.03
CA ARG A 300 3.62 -9.62 -11.08
C ARG A 300 4.41 -9.86 -12.36
N ASN A 301 3.69 -9.83 -13.47
CA ASN A 301 4.32 -9.79 -14.79
C ASN A 301 4.38 -8.33 -15.27
N VAL A 302 5.58 -7.86 -15.58
CA VAL A 302 5.82 -6.52 -16.12
C VAL A 302 6.68 -6.65 -17.36
N ASP A 303 6.16 -6.28 -18.51
CA ASP A 303 6.83 -6.37 -19.83
C ASP A 303 7.39 -7.77 -20.13
N GLY A 304 6.64 -8.81 -19.76
CA GLY A 304 7.03 -10.21 -19.96
C GLY A 304 8.04 -10.76 -18.95
N ARG A 305 8.48 -9.98 -17.95
CA ARG A 305 9.33 -10.43 -16.84
C ARG A 305 8.49 -10.73 -15.60
N ARG A 306 8.79 -11.85 -14.98
CA ARG A 306 8.12 -12.27 -13.75
C ARG A 306 8.88 -11.78 -12.52
N PHE A 307 8.22 -10.96 -11.71
CA PHE A 307 8.73 -10.52 -10.43
C PHE A 307 7.94 -11.16 -9.28
N ILE A 308 8.64 -11.50 -8.21
CA ILE A 308 8.05 -11.91 -6.93
C ILE A 308 8.53 -10.95 -5.84
N GLY A 309 7.67 -10.64 -4.88
CA GLY A 309 8.06 -9.72 -3.79
C GLY A 309 6.86 -9.21 -3.02
N HIS A 310 7.05 -8.12 -2.31
CA HIS A 310 5.97 -7.43 -1.59
C HIS A 310 6.33 -5.96 -1.40
N GLY A 311 5.34 -5.09 -1.43
CA GLY A 311 5.46 -3.72 -0.97
C GLY A 311 5.20 -3.61 0.53
N GLY A 312 5.61 -2.51 1.13
CA GLY A 312 5.29 -2.22 2.52
C GLY A 312 5.07 -0.74 2.76
N GLY A 313 4.03 -0.44 3.53
CA GLY A 313 3.74 0.90 4.01
C GLY A 313 3.59 0.90 5.53
N MET A 314 4.20 1.89 6.17
CA MET A 314 3.99 2.23 7.57
C MET A 314 3.82 3.75 7.68
N VAL A 315 3.36 4.23 8.83
CA VAL A 315 3.14 5.67 9.03
C VAL A 315 4.47 6.42 8.88
N GLY A 316 4.68 7.01 7.69
CA GLY A 316 5.90 7.73 7.33
C GLY A 316 7.00 6.89 6.66
N TYR A 317 6.73 5.64 6.28
CA TYR A 317 7.71 4.79 5.59
C TYR A 317 7.07 4.05 4.43
N LEU A 318 7.86 3.82 3.38
CA LEU A 318 7.54 2.90 2.29
C LEU A 318 8.71 1.97 2.03
N ALA A 319 8.41 0.74 1.67
CA ALA A 319 9.39 -0.28 1.32
C ALA A 319 8.96 -1.04 0.06
N GLY A 320 9.95 -1.52 -0.71
CA GLY A 320 9.71 -2.33 -1.89
C GLY A 320 10.73 -3.44 -2.00
N MET A 321 10.27 -4.68 -1.92
CA MET A 321 11.07 -5.89 -2.10
C MET A 321 10.68 -6.56 -3.41
N GLN A 322 11.64 -6.75 -4.31
CA GLN A 322 11.45 -7.42 -5.59
C GLN A 322 12.56 -8.41 -5.86
N ALA A 323 12.21 -9.57 -6.34
CA ALA A 323 13.13 -10.54 -6.90
C ALA A 323 12.68 -10.94 -8.32
N ASP A 324 13.63 -11.10 -9.21
CA ASP A 324 13.48 -11.71 -10.52
C ASP A 324 14.20 -13.06 -10.50
N PRO A 325 13.46 -14.18 -10.35
CA PRO A 325 14.08 -15.49 -10.27
C PRO A 325 14.78 -15.92 -11.56
N ASP A 326 14.32 -15.41 -12.72
CA ASP A 326 14.90 -15.77 -14.01
C ASP A 326 16.24 -15.05 -14.24
N ALA A 327 16.37 -13.79 -13.79
CA ALA A 327 17.62 -13.04 -13.78
C ALA A 327 18.53 -13.40 -12.59
N ASN A 328 18.03 -14.12 -11.58
CA ASN A 328 18.72 -14.35 -10.31
C ASN A 328 19.14 -13.05 -9.60
N LEU A 329 18.32 -12.01 -9.66
CA LEU A 329 18.58 -10.73 -9.04
C LEU A 329 17.42 -10.33 -8.10
N GLY A 330 17.77 -9.65 -7.01
CA GLY A 330 16.77 -9.12 -6.11
C GLY A 330 17.18 -7.78 -5.52
N VAL A 331 16.20 -6.93 -5.28
CA VAL A 331 16.39 -5.58 -4.77
C VAL A 331 15.42 -5.31 -3.64
N ILE A 332 15.94 -4.63 -2.63
CA ILE A 332 15.16 -3.98 -1.57
C ILE A 332 15.39 -2.48 -1.63
N VAL A 333 14.32 -1.72 -1.49
CA VAL A 333 14.34 -0.25 -1.33
C VAL A 333 13.57 0.08 -0.07
N LEU A 334 14.19 0.84 0.84
CA LEU A 334 13.59 1.30 2.10
C LEU A 334 13.68 2.82 2.16
N GLN A 335 12.62 3.51 2.57
CA GLN A 335 12.61 4.97 2.67
C GLN A 335 11.77 5.45 3.85
N ASN A 336 12.12 6.63 4.37
CA ASN A 336 11.42 7.31 5.47
C ASN A 336 10.52 8.46 4.98
N GLY A 337 9.72 8.19 3.97
CA GLY A 337 8.75 9.12 3.37
C GLY A 337 7.79 8.39 2.44
N ILE A 338 6.67 9.03 2.09
CA ILE A 338 5.53 8.39 1.43
C ILE A 338 5.30 8.84 -0.03
N GLY A 339 6.23 9.57 -0.63
CA GLY A 339 5.99 10.22 -1.94
C GLY A 339 6.50 9.49 -3.17
N SER A 340 7.19 8.33 -3.05
CA SER A 340 7.72 7.59 -4.22
C SER A 340 7.22 6.15 -4.23
N ASN A 341 7.51 5.41 -5.31
CA ASN A 341 7.14 4.01 -5.45
C ASN A 341 8.37 3.08 -5.36
N PRO A 342 8.71 2.56 -4.16
CA PRO A 342 9.87 1.69 -3.97
C PRO A 342 9.82 0.40 -4.77
N MET A 343 8.64 -0.16 -5.03
CA MET A 343 8.46 -1.37 -5.83
C MET A 343 8.86 -1.13 -7.30
N SER A 344 8.48 0.01 -7.87
CA SER A 344 8.86 0.39 -9.23
C SER A 344 10.35 0.64 -9.33
N LEU A 345 10.93 1.37 -8.37
CA LEU A 345 12.36 1.62 -8.31
C LEU A 345 13.15 0.31 -8.19
N ALA A 346 12.71 -0.63 -7.36
CA ALA A 346 13.35 -1.93 -7.22
C ALA A 346 13.40 -2.70 -8.56
N ARG A 347 12.29 -2.73 -9.32
CA ARG A 347 12.26 -3.35 -10.65
C ARG A 347 13.18 -2.64 -11.64
N THR A 348 13.20 -1.31 -11.64
CA THR A 348 14.11 -0.53 -12.49
C THR A 348 15.58 -0.88 -12.21
N VAL A 349 15.96 -0.99 -10.92
CA VAL A 349 17.32 -1.37 -10.54
C VAL A 349 17.68 -2.80 -10.97
N ILE A 350 16.75 -3.76 -10.85
CA ILE A 350 16.95 -5.13 -11.34
C ILE A 350 17.22 -5.10 -12.85
N ARG A 351 16.42 -4.37 -13.64
CA ARG A 351 16.58 -4.27 -15.10
C ARG A 351 17.92 -3.65 -15.50
N ILE A 352 18.33 -2.58 -14.81
CA ILE A 352 19.65 -1.97 -15.04
C ILE A 352 20.77 -2.96 -14.70
N ALA A 353 20.68 -3.64 -13.56
CA ALA A 353 21.69 -4.63 -13.16
C ALA A 353 21.75 -5.85 -14.08
N ASP A 354 20.66 -6.18 -14.76
CA ASP A 354 20.58 -7.23 -15.79
C ASP A 354 21.06 -6.73 -17.19
N GLY A 355 21.50 -5.46 -17.28
CA GLY A 355 22.07 -4.89 -18.51
C GLY A 355 21.06 -4.21 -19.44
N GLU A 356 19.80 -4.02 -19.00
CA GLU A 356 18.86 -3.20 -19.74
C GLU A 356 19.22 -1.72 -19.60
N LYS A 357 19.06 -0.97 -20.67
CA LYS A 357 19.15 0.49 -20.57
C LYS A 357 17.91 1.02 -19.86
N PRO A 358 18.04 2.00 -18.95
CA PRO A 358 16.89 2.69 -18.41
C PRO A 358 16.01 3.17 -19.56
N GLY A 359 14.75 2.76 -19.58
CA GLY A 359 13.76 3.39 -20.47
C GLY A 359 13.57 4.83 -20.02
N ASP A 360 13.31 5.75 -20.93
CA ASP A 360 12.70 7.01 -20.55
C ASP A 360 11.39 6.66 -19.84
N ASP A 361 11.20 7.16 -18.60
CA ASP A 361 9.92 7.01 -17.92
C ASP A 361 8.83 7.52 -18.86
N ALA A 362 7.91 6.66 -19.22
CA ALA A 362 6.83 7.04 -20.11
C ALA A 362 6.08 8.21 -19.45
N VAL A 363 6.15 9.37 -20.06
CA VAL A 363 5.32 10.50 -19.64
C VAL A 363 3.88 10.07 -19.91
N THR A 364 3.05 10.07 -18.88
CA THR A 364 1.63 9.78 -19.05
C THR A 364 1.06 10.69 -20.12
N ALA A 365 0.58 10.08 -21.21
CA ALA A 365 -0.08 10.81 -22.27
C ALA A 365 -1.52 11.07 -21.87
N LEU A 366 -1.93 12.33 -21.88
CA LEU A 366 -3.35 12.67 -21.75
C LEU A 366 -4.09 12.10 -22.98
N GLU A 367 -5.22 11.42 -22.76
CA GLU A 367 -6.10 11.05 -23.87
C GLU A 367 -6.56 12.31 -24.63
N ASP A 368 -6.48 12.29 -25.95
CA ASP A 368 -6.69 13.47 -26.80
C ASP A 368 -8.04 14.17 -26.55
N ASP A 369 -9.06 13.41 -26.19
CA ASP A 369 -10.40 13.92 -25.94
C ASP A 369 -10.62 14.49 -24.54
N LEU A 370 -9.69 14.29 -23.60
CA LEU A 370 -9.71 14.95 -22.29
C LEU A 370 -9.15 16.38 -22.35
N ALA A 371 -8.35 16.71 -23.34
CA ALA A 371 -7.85 18.08 -23.54
C ALA A 371 -8.98 19.03 -23.91
N GLY A 372 -9.00 20.21 -23.31
CA GLY A 372 -9.98 21.27 -23.61
C GLY A 372 -10.31 22.16 -22.42
N ALA A 373 -11.22 23.10 -22.67
CA ALA A 373 -11.71 24.01 -21.64
C ALA A 373 -12.98 23.45 -20.98
N TYR A 374 -13.00 23.48 -19.66
CA TYR A 374 -14.09 23.02 -18.80
C TYR A 374 -14.61 24.17 -17.95
N ARG A 375 -15.89 24.44 -17.99
CA ARG A 375 -16.52 25.51 -17.20
C ARG A 375 -17.31 24.91 -16.03
N PRO A 376 -17.34 25.61 -14.87
CA PRO A 376 -18.17 25.19 -13.76
C PRO A 376 -19.65 25.10 -14.18
N ASP A 377 -20.34 24.07 -13.72
CA ASP A 377 -21.77 23.86 -14.01
C ASP A 377 -22.66 24.86 -13.25
N ASP A 378 -22.22 25.32 -12.09
CA ASP A 378 -22.90 26.29 -11.22
C ASP A 378 -22.76 27.75 -11.71
N HIS A 379 -22.17 27.97 -12.88
CA HIS A 379 -21.86 29.30 -13.45
C HIS A 379 -20.99 30.20 -12.55
N GLY A 380 -20.41 29.65 -11.47
CA GLY A 380 -19.50 30.35 -10.57
C GLY A 380 -18.03 30.00 -10.79
N GLY A 381 -17.16 30.98 -10.98
CA GLY A 381 -15.71 30.76 -11.11
C GLY A 381 -15.21 30.68 -12.56
N GLU A 382 -13.88 30.62 -12.67
CA GLU A 382 -13.18 30.57 -13.95
C GLU A 382 -13.13 29.16 -14.54
N PRO A 383 -13.08 29.05 -15.89
CA PRO A 383 -12.90 27.76 -16.53
C PRO A 383 -11.51 27.17 -16.25
N LEU A 384 -11.44 25.85 -16.28
CA LEU A 384 -10.21 25.06 -16.25
C LEU A 384 -9.84 24.70 -17.69
N GLU A 385 -8.59 24.87 -18.06
CA GLU A 385 -8.09 24.38 -19.36
C GLU A 385 -7.14 23.21 -19.14
N ILE A 386 -7.51 22.07 -19.66
CA ILE A 386 -6.68 20.85 -19.64
C ILE A 386 -5.94 20.75 -20.97
N ALA A 387 -4.64 20.59 -20.93
CA ALA A 387 -3.80 20.54 -22.12
C ALA A 387 -2.71 19.47 -22.03
N ALA A 388 -2.33 18.89 -23.15
CA ALA A 388 -1.12 18.10 -23.26
C ALA A 388 0.10 19.03 -23.32
N SER A 389 1.19 18.64 -22.65
CA SER A 389 2.49 19.28 -22.79
C SER A 389 3.56 18.23 -23.05
N LYS A 390 4.76 18.67 -23.44
CA LYS A 390 5.92 17.74 -23.64
C LYS A 390 6.36 17.04 -22.35
N ASN A 391 5.95 17.56 -21.19
CA ASN A 391 6.30 17.01 -19.87
C ASN A 391 5.09 16.34 -19.18
N GLY A 392 4.03 15.99 -19.92
CA GLY A 392 2.80 15.42 -19.43
C GLY A 392 1.61 16.38 -19.43
N PRO A 393 0.43 15.94 -18.94
CA PRO A 393 -0.76 16.75 -18.89
C PRO A 393 -0.60 17.92 -17.91
N VAL A 394 -1.28 19.03 -18.22
CA VAL A 394 -1.28 20.26 -17.41
C VAL A 394 -2.67 20.83 -17.28
N LEU A 395 -2.93 21.43 -16.12
CA LEU A 395 -4.07 22.30 -15.86
C LEU A 395 -3.62 23.76 -15.99
N ARG A 396 -4.28 24.53 -16.85
CA ARG A 396 -4.10 26.00 -16.91
C ARG A 396 -5.26 26.68 -16.22
N HIS A 397 -4.96 27.48 -15.23
CA HIS A 397 -5.93 28.22 -14.45
C HIS A 397 -5.32 29.50 -13.90
N ASP A 398 -6.01 30.62 -14.00
CA ASP A 398 -5.58 31.96 -13.52
C ASP A 398 -4.14 32.32 -13.98
N GLY A 399 -3.87 32.08 -15.26
CA GLY A 399 -2.56 32.37 -15.88
C GLY A 399 -1.40 31.48 -15.41
N ARG A 400 -1.66 30.47 -14.62
CA ARG A 400 -0.67 29.45 -14.16
C ARG A 400 -0.84 28.16 -14.93
N GLU A 401 0.28 27.44 -15.09
CA GLU A 401 0.30 26.09 -15.61
C GLU A 401 0.70 25.15 -14.46
N ILE A 402 -0.18 24.22 -14.14
CA ILE A 402 -0.06 23.27 -13.02
C ILE A 402 0.09 21.88 -13.63
N ARG A 403 1.14 21.15 -13.26
CA ARG A 403 1.35 19.78 -13.71
C ARG A 403 0.25 18.87 -13.15
N LEU A 404 -0.25 17.97 -13.99
CA LEU A 404 -1.13 16.89 -13.58
C LEU A 404 -0.32 15.60 -13.51
N GLU A 405 -0.49 14.87 -12.42
CA GLU A 405 0.09 13.56 -12.19
C GLU A 405 -1.06 12.54 -12.12
N GLU A 406 -0.98 11.49 -12.94
CA GLU A 406 -2.00 10.45 -12.94
C GLU A 406 -1.89 9.61 -11.68
N LEU A 407 -2.97 9.53 -10.92
CA LEU A 407 -3.12 8.68 -9.74
C LEU A 407 -3.68 7.31 -10.13
N ASP A 408 -4.65 7.31 -11.06
CA ASP A 408 -5.31 6.16 -11.62
C ASP A 408 -5.93 6.54 -12.96
N HIS A 409 -6.50 5.57 -13.70
CA HIS A 409 -7.15 5.83 -14.98
C HIS A 409 -8.18 6.96 -14.87
N ASN A 410 -7.98 8.05 -15.63
CA ASN A 410 -8.80 9.27 -15.61
C ASN A 410 -8.86 10.04 -14.27
N LEU A 411 -7.97 9.74 -13.34
CA LEU A 411 -7.86 10.40 -12.03
C LEU A 411 -6.51 11.09 -11.89
N PHE A 412 -6.49 12.40 -11.72
CA PHE A 412 -5.27 13.19 -11.73
C PHE A 412 -5.13 14.04 -10.46
N LEU A 413 -3.91 14.10 -9.94
CA LEU A 413 -3.48 15.07 -8.94
C LEU A 413 -3.01 16.36 -9.64
N ALA A 414 -3.50 17.50 -9.22
CA ALA A 414 -2.94 18.79 -9.57
C ALA A 414 -2.03 19.27 -8.43
N SER A 415 -0.74 19.40 -8.70
CA SER A 415 0.29 19.80 -7.72
C SER A 415 0.23 21.30 -7.40
N ASP A 416 -0.91 21.79 -6.88
CA ASP A 416 -1.14 23.18 -6.50
C ASP A 416 -2.12 23.26 -5.32
N GLY A 417 -1.82 24.03 -4.30
CA GLY A 417 -2.60 24.16 -3.05
C GLY A 417 -4.06 24.61 -3.21
N VAL A 418 -4.51 24.98 -4.41
CA VAL A 418 -5.92 25.27 -4.71
C VAL A 418 -6.66 23.99 -5.10
N PHE A 419 -5.97 23.04 -5.76
CA PHE A 419 -6.54 21.82 -6.32
C PHE A 419 -6.10 20.55 -5.60
N ASP A 420 -5.27 20.63 -4.57
CA ASP A 420 -4.72 19.47 -3.86
C ASP A 420 -5.70 18.77 -2.90
N ARG A 421 -6.88 19.37 -2.64
CA ARG A 421 -7.86 18.80 -1.71
C ARG A 421 -8.61 17.59 -2.28
N PHE A 422 -8.78 17.55 -3.58
CA PHE A 422 -9.49 16.49 -4.31
C PHE A 422 -8.76 16.18 -5.60
N PRO A 423 -8.83 14.93 -6.09
CA PRO A 423 -8.36 14.64 -7.43
C PRO A 423 -9.25 15.30 -8.49
N LEU A 424 -8.69 15.47 -9.67
CA LEU A 424 -9.41 15.81 -10.89
C LEU A 424 -9.83 14.50 -11.54
N HIS A 425 -11.12 14.21 -11.52
CA HIS A 425 -11.68 12.97 -12.06
C HIS A 425 -12.42 13.24 -13.38
N PHE A 426 -11.97 12.62 -14.46
CA PHE A 426 -12.66 12.65 -15.74
C PHE A 426 -13.62 11.48 -15.84
N ALA A 427 -14.93 11.77 -15.75
CA ALA A 427 -15.98 10.78 -15.89
C ALA A 427 -16.56 10.83 -17.31
N ARG A 428 -16.80 9.67 -17.95
CA ARG A 428 -17.50 9.55 -19.23
C ARG A 428 -18.93 9.10 -18.98
N ARG A 429 -19.87 9.77 -19.61
CA ARG A 429 -21.27 9.36 -19.63
C ARG A 429 -21.66 8.78 -20.98
N ALA A 430 -22.86 8.20 -21.05
CA ALA A 430 -23.42 7.47 -22.19
C ALA A 430 -23.35 8.13 -23.58
N ASN A 431 -22.86 9.37 -23.70
CA ASN A 431 -22.67 10.10 -24.96
C ASN A 431 -21.19 10.45 -25.22
N ASP A 432 -20.26 9.83 -24.53
CA ASP A 432 -18.80 9.95 -24.71
C ASP A 432 -18.17 11.34 -24.50
N THR A 433 -18.93 12.32 -24.03
CA THR A 433 -18.35 13.64 -23.70
C THR A 433 -17.83 13.60 -22.28
N PRO A 434 -16.52 13.85 -22.05
CA PRO A 434 -15.96 13.85 -20.70
C PRO A 434 -16.49 15.01 -19.86
N GLU A 435 -16.83 14.72 -18.62
CA GLU A 435 -17.11 15.68 -17.56
C GLU A 435 -15.93 15.63 -16.56
N LEU A 436 -15.55 16.77 -16.01
CA LEU A 436 -14.49 16.86 -15.00
C LEU A 436 -15.11 17.13 -13.64
N TRP A 437 -14.69 16.35 -12.64
CA TRP A 437 -15.08 16.54 -11.25
C TRP A 437 -13.87 16.94 -10.40
N HIS A 438 -14.09 17.86 -9.48
CA HIS A 438 -13.15 18.20 -8.41
C HIS A 438 -13.93 18.14 -7.09
N GLY A 439 -13.79 17.04 -6.35
CA GLY A 439 -14.68 16.71 -5.24
C GLY A 439 -16.13 16.57 -5.71
N GLY A 440 -17.04 17.34 -5.10
CA GLY A 440 -18.45 17.39 -5.49
C GLY A 440 -18.76 18.41 -6.59
N ARG A 441 -17.79 19.19 -7.07
CA ARG A 441 -18.01 20.22 -8.09
C ARG A 441 -17.79 19.68 -9.48
N ARG A 442 -18.82 19.85 -10.34
CA ARG A 442 -18.78 19.45 -11.75
C ARG A 442 -18.32 20.59 -12.65
N TYR A 443 -17.48 20.23 -13.62
CA TYR A 443 -17.10 21.09 -14.74
C TYR A 443 -17.50 20.41 -16.04
N VAL A 444 -18.20 21.11 -16.89
CA VAL A 444 -18.65 20.63 -18.20
C VAL A 444 -17.79 21.21 -19.31
N ARG A 445 -17.51 20.44 -20.33
CA ARG A 445 -16.72 20.88 -21.47
C ARG A 445 -17.36 22.11 -22.11
N SER A 446 -16.56 23.12 -22.44
CA SER A 446 -17.04 24.36 -23.05
C SER A 446 -17.73 24.04 -24.39
N GLY A 447 -18.96 24.54 -24.55
CA GLY A 447 -19.82 24.25 -25.71
C GLY A 447 -20.72 23.01 -25.55
N ALA A 448 -20.51 22.17 -24.55
CA ALA A 448 -21.41 21.08 -24.22
C ALA A 448 -22.58 21.59 -23.36
N ALA A 449 -23.78 21.00 -23.56
CA ALA A 449 -24.94 21.28 -22.72
C ALA A 449 -24.79 20.58 -21.37
N ALA A 450 -24.84 21.34 -20.26
CA ALA A 450 -24.94 20.78 -18.93
C ALA A 450 -26.29 20.08 -18.75
N ARG A 451 -26.28 18.80 -18.31
CA ARG A 451 -27.51 18.10 -17.93
C ARG A 451 -27.79 18.35 -16.46
N PRO A 452 -29.03 18.56 -16.06
CA PRO A 452 -29.38 18.64 -14.65
C PRO A 452 -28.88 17.37 -13.91
N LEU A 453 -28.28 17.56 -12.74
CA LEU A 453 -27.98 16.47 -11.83
C LEU A 453 -29.23 16.15 -11.00
N PRO A 454 -29.46 14.89 -10.63
CA PRO A 454 -30.46 14.56 -9.62
C PRO A 454 -30.19 15.30 -8.32
N GLU A 455 -31.25 15.79 -7.67
CA GLU A 455 -31.13 16.43 -6.36
C GLU A 455 -30.91 15.35 -5.28
N PRO A 456 -29.90 15.51 -4.41
CA PRO A 456 -29.67 14.57 -3.34
C PRO A 456 -30.78 14.65 -2.29
N SER A 457 -31.16 13.48 -1.74
CA SER A 457 -32.10 13.43 -0.61
C SER A 457 -31.55 14.14 0.63
N ALA A 458 -32.43 14.48 1.57
CA ALA A 458 -32.03 15.08 2.84
C ALA A 458 -31.12 14.15 3.66
N GLU A 459 -31.26 12.84 3.51
CA GLU A 459 -30.42 11.82 4.15
C GLU A 459 -29.00 11.84 3.56
N LEU A 460 -28.85 11.91 2.23
CA LEU A 460 -27.56 12.03 1.58
C LEU A 460 -26.88 13.37 1.91
N GLN A 461 -27.64 14.45 1.99
CA GLN A 461 -27.10 15.75 2.43
C GLN A 461 -26.59 15.70 3.88
N ALA A 462 -27.23 14.93 4.76
CA ALA A 462 -26.83 14.79 6.14
C ALA A 462 -25.46 14.12 6.32
N ILE A 463 -25.10 13.16 5.45
CA ILE A 463 -23.84 12.42 5.53
C ILE A 463 -22.69 13.11 4.79
N ALA A 464 -22.95 14.05 3.88
CA ALA A 464 -21.89 14.78 3.20
C ALA A 464 -21.11 15.66 4.18
N GLY A 465 -19.77 15.54 4.17
CA GLY A 465 -18.91 16.28 5.11
C GLY A 465 -17.49 15.72 5.21
N HIS A 466 -16.70 16.30 6.10
CA HIS A 466 -15.34 15.89 6.43
C HIS A 466 -15.35 15.13 7.75
N TYR A 467 -14.82 13.92 7.77
CA TYR A 467 -14.76 13.03 8.92
C TYR A 467 -13.32 12.75 9.31
N ARG A 468 -12.99 12.86 10.60
CA ARG A 468 -11.65 12.65 11.14
C ARG A 468 -11.64 11.61 12.26
N SER A 469 -10.50 10.94 12.38
CA SER A 469 -10.21 9.95 13.41
C SER A 469 -8.84 10.20 14.03
N HIS A 470 -8.58 9.55 15.17
CA HIS A 470 -7.24 9.47 15.75
C HIS A 470 -6.44 8.27 15.21
N ASN A 471 -6.98 7.56 14.23
CA ASN A 471 -6.26 6.50 13.55
C ASN A 471 -5.13 7.11 12.70
N PRO A 472 -3.84 6.84 13.01
CA PRO A 472 -2.72 7.46 12.30
C PRO A 472 -2.50 6.93 10.88
N TRP A 473 -3.11 5.79 10.54
CA TRP A 473 -3.08 5.21 9.20
C TRP A 473 -4.07 5.88 8.25
N THR A 474 -5.23 6.24 8.79
CA THR A 474 -6.30 6.90 8.04
C THR A 474 -6.93 7.95 8.93
N THR A 475 -6.31 9.14 8.92
CA THR A 475 -6.71 10.24 9.81
C THR A 475 -8.05 10.85 9.43
N ASN A 476 -8.43 10.78 8.14
CA ASN A 476 -9.64 11.41 7.67
C ASN A 476 -10.07 10.93 6.27
N PHE A 477 -11.32 11.20 5.96
CA PHE A 477 -11.91 11.10 4.63
C PHE A 477 -13.03 12.15 4.46
N ARG A 478 -13.46 12.33 3.21
CA ARG A 478 -14.58 13.21 2.87
C ARG A 478 -15.67 12.44 2.15
N ILE A 479 -16.93 12.79 2.46
CA ILE A 479 -18.09 12.38 1.67
C ILE A 479 -18.53 13.59 0.87
N VAL A 480 -18.52 13.47 -0.44
CA VAL A 480 -19.03 14.48 -1.37
C VAL A 480 -20.20 13.93 -2.17
N LEU A 481 -21.04 14.81 -2.67
CA LEU A 481 -22.20 14.42 -3.50
C LEU A 481 -21.95 14.84 -4.94
N ARG A 482 -22.12 13.90 -5.87
CA ARG A 482 -22.14 14.13 -7.30
C ARG A 482 -23.56 13.85 -7.81
N GLY A 483 -24.44 14.86 -7.73
CA GLY A 483 -25.88 14.67 -7.82
C GLY A 483 -26.40 13.90 -6.60
N ASP A 484 -27.13 12.83 -6.84
CA ASP A 484 -27.66 11.90 -5.82
C ASP A 484 -26.70 10.73 -5.48
N GLN A 485 -25.48 10.72 -6.05
CA GLN A 485 -24.46 9.71 -5.77
C GLN A 485 -23.45 10.22 -4.75
N PRO A 486 -23.36 9.63 -3.54
CA PRO A 486 -22.31 9.92 -2.59
C PRO A 486 -20.99 9.24 -2.99
N TRP A 487 -19.87 9.92 -2.74
CA TRP A 487 -18.52 9.46 -2.99
C TRP A 487 -17.67 9.60 -1.73
N LEU A 488 -16.93 8.55 -1.43
CA LEU A 488 -15.89 8.52 -0.41
C LEU A 488 -14.56 8.94 -1.03
N ILE A 489 -13.89 9.94 -0.45
CA ILE A 489 -12.60 10.45 -0.95
C ILE A 489 -11.58 10.46 0.18
N PHE A 490 -10.44 9.82 -0.04
CA PHE A 490 -9.28 9.85 0.85
C PHE A 490 -8.23 10.83 0.35
N ALA A 491 -7.54 11.49 1.27
CA ALA A 491 -6.32 12.26 0.96
C ALA A 491 -5.11 11.33 0.70
N GLY A 492 -5.09 10.17 1.37
CA GLY A 492 -4.20 9.04 1.15
C GLY A 492 -4.99 7.79 1.48
N ALA A 493 -5.30 6.99 0.47
CA ALA A 493 -6.13 5.81 0.65
C ALA A 493 -5.37 4.72 1.45
N PRO A 494 -6.02 4.12 2.47
CA PRO A 494 -5.45 2.96 3.15
C PRO A 494 -5.54 1.70 2.27
N ASP A 495 -4.85 0.64 2.68
CA ASP A 495 -4.93 -0.67 2.01
C ASP A 495 -6.40 -1.11 1.84
N GLY A 496 -6.74 -1.60 0.66
CA GLY A 496 -8.09 -2.06 0.30
C GLY A 496 -9.05 -0.94 -0.14
N PHE A 497 -8.56 0.30 -0.27
CA PHE A 497 -9.36 1.43 -0.75
C PHE A 497 -8.67 2.20 -1.87
N ASP A 498 -9.47 2.68 -2.83
CA ASP A 498 -9.01 3.64 -3.83
C ASP A 498 -9.11 5.08 -3.31
N THR A 499 -8.41 6.00 -3.95
CA THR A 499 -8.44 7.43 -3.60
C THR A 499 -9.84 8.00 -3.59
N GLU A 500 -10.71 7.60 -4.54
CA GLU A 500 -12.14 7.94 -4.52
C GLU A 500 -13.01 6.77 -5.00
N GLN A 501 -14.10 6.53 -4.28
CA GLN A 501 -15.01 5.41 -4.54
C GLN A 501 -16.47 5.83 -4.38
N PRO A 502 -17.37 5.39 -5.26
CA PRO A 502 -18.81 5.61 -5.07
C PRO A 502 -19.34 4.78 -3.89
N LEU A 503 -20.36 5.30 -3.22
CA LEU A 503 -21.04 4.63 -2.11
C LEU A 503 -22.43 4.17 -2.56
N PHE A 504 -22.75 2.91 -2.33
CA PHE A 504 -24.05 2.32 -2.69
C PHE A 504 -24.84 1.97 -1.43
N PRO A 505 -26.11 2.42 -1.30
CA PRO A 505 -26.92 2.13 -0.12
C PRO A 505 -27.19 0.62 0.00
N ALA A 506 -27.09 0.09 1.22
CA ALA A 506 -27.45 -1.26 1.59
C ALA A 506 -28.79 -1.30 2.35
N ALA A 507 -29.40 -2.48 2.46
CA ALA A 507 -30.72 -2.66 3.06
C ALA A 507 -30.77 -2.36 4.57
N ASP A 508 -29.65 -2.42 5.25
CA ASP A 508 -29.49 -2.14 6.69
C ASP A 508 -29.23 -0.66 7.01
N GLY A 509 -29.20 0.20 5.99
CA GLY A 509 -28.93 1.64 6.12
C GLY A 509 -27.45 1.99 6.09
N SER A 510 -26.56 1.02 5.90
CA SER A 510 -25.15 1.26 5.61
C SER A 510 -24.92 1.58 4.14
N PHE A 511 -23.67 1.92 3.78
CA PHE A 511 -23.22 2.08 2.42
C PHE A 511 -22.07 1.12 2.14
N ARG A 512 -22.21 0.35 1.06
CA ARG A 512 -21.09 -0.41 0.50
C ARG A 512 -20.14 0.54 -0.22
N VAL A 513 -18.85 0.35 -0.03
CA VAL A 513 -17.80 1.13 -0.66
C VAL A 513 -17.42 0.50 -2.02
N GLY A 514 -17.35 1.32 -3.06
CA GLY A 514 -16.93 0.87 -4.39
C GLY A 514 -18.00 0.14 -5.20
N GLU A 515 -17.70 -0.12 -6.48
CA GLU A 515 -18.64 -0.73 -7.44
C GLU A 515 -18.78 -2.25 -7.27
N ASP A 516 -17.75 -2.93 -6.75
CA ASP A 516 -17.80 -4.39 -6.56
C ASP A 516 -18.83 -4.77 -5.49
N PRO A 517 -19.89 -5.52 -5.86
CA PRO A 517 -20.89 -5.98 -4.89
C PRO A 517 -20.36 -6.93 -3.82
N GLY A 518 -19.16 -7.51 -4.05
CA GLY A 518 -18.48 -8.38 -3.10
C GLY A 518 -17.43 -7.68 -2.24
N ASN A 519 -17.33 -6.34 -2.29
CA ASN A 519 -16.43 -5.59 -1.40
C ASN A 519 -16.94 -5.66 0.05
N PRO A 520 -16.12 -6.13 1.03
CA PRO A 520 -16.51 -6.21 2.42
C PRO A 520 -16.53 -4.86 3.15
N GLU A 521 -15.96 -3.82 2.54
CA GLU A 521 -15.84 -2.53 3.20
C GLU A 521 -17.18 -1.79 3.22
N VAL A 522 -17.60 -1.38 4.41
CA VAL A 522 -18.88 -0.71 4.64
C VAL A 522 -18.69 0.59 5.41
N LEU A 523 -19.51 1.56 5.06
CA LEU A 523 -19.61 2.84 5.74
C LEU A 523 -21.00 2.96 6.37
N HIS A 524 -21.04 3.21 7.68
CA HIS A 524 -22.25 3.40 8.44
C HIS A 524 -22.23 4.77 9.12
N PHE A 525 -23.39 5.45 9.20
CA PHE A 525 -23.51 6.76 9.83
C PHE A 525 -24.50 6.69 10.99
N ASP A 526 -24.17 7.33 12.10
CA ASP A 526 -25.06 7.47 13.24
C ASP A 526 -24.95 8.87 13.88
N THR A 527 -25.66 9.08 14.98
CA THR A 527 -25.60 10.34 15.75
C THR A 527 -25.95 11.56 14.88
N VAL A 528 -27.12 11.54 14.25
CA VAL A 528 -27.59 12.67 13.42
C VAL A 528 -28.12 13.78 14.30
N VAL A 529 -27.54 14.99 14.20
CA VAL A 529 -27.95 16.21 14.91
C VAL A 529 -28.06 17.35 13.91
N ASP A 530 -29.14 18.10 13.95
CA ASP A 530 -29.40 19.25 13.08
C ASP A 530 -29.22 18.93 11.58
N ARG A 531 -29.63 17.75 11.15
CA ARG A 531 -29.48 17.21 9.78
C ARG A 531 -28.04 16.93 9.36
N HIS A 532 -27.12 16.74 10.31
CA HIS A 532 -25.74 16.35 10.04
C HIS A 532 -25.42 15.05 10.79
N ALA A 533 -24.88 14.08 10.09
CA ALA A 533 -24.31 12.90 10.71
C ALA A 533 -22.97 13.30 11.36
N LEU A 534 -22.89 13.18 12.68
CA LEU A 534 -21.71 13.58 13.45
C LEU A 534 -20.68 12.47 13.55
N ARG A 535 -21.06 11.21 13.30
CA ARG A 535 -20.18 10.07 13.37
C ARG A 535 -20.39 9.14 12.18
N ALA A 536 -19.29 8.67 11.62
CA ALA A 536 -19.23 7.63 10.63
C ALA A 536 -18.41 6.45 11.15
N TRP A 537 -18.75 5.24 10.72
CA TRP A 537 -17.99 4.02 10.97
C TRP A 537 -17.53 3.45 9.66
N LEU A 538 -16.24 3.38 9.44
CA LEU A 538 -15.65 2.73 8.27
C LEU A 538 -15.07 1.39 8.72
N SER A 539 -15.66 0.30 8.23
CA SER A 539 -15.23 -1.08 8.54
C SER A 539 -15.02 -1.35 10.03
N GLY A 540 -15.91 -0.79 10.85
CA GLY A 540 -15.88 -0.95 12.32
C GLY A 540 -15.06 0.08 13.09
N TRP A 541 -14.46 1.08 12.43
CA TRP A 541 -13.70 2.14 13.09
C TRP A 541 -14.42 3.50 13.05
N PRO A 542 -14.49 4.25 14.18
CA PRO A 542 -15.24 5.51 14.24
C PRO A 542 -14.45 6.70 13.70
N TYR A 543 -15.14 7.54 12.96
CA TYR A 543 -14.72 8.86 12.50
C TYR A 543 -15.75 9.91 12.94
N TYR A 544 -15.31 11.09 13.23
CA TYR A 544 -16.15 12.17 13.73
C TYR A 544 -16.14 13.35 12.77
N ARG A 545 -17.30 13.96 12.55
CA ARG A 545 -17.44 15.12 11.69
C ARG A 545 -16.59 16.27 12.18
N ALA A 546 -15.86 16.93 11.26
CA ALA A 546 -14.89 17.97 11.55
C ALA A 546 -15.25 19.33 10.95
N ASP A 547 -16.32 19.40 10.15
CA ASP A 547 -16.83 20.63 9.49
C ASP A 547 -18.23 21.01 9.94
#